data_ac11e3a8f6b0b73da9cdbc77e96a74fe
#
_entry.id   ac11e3a8f6b0b73da9cdbc77e96a74fe
#
_cell.length_a   1.000
_cell.length_b   1.000
_cell.length_c   1.000
_cell.angle_alpha   90.00
_cell.angle_beta   90.00
_cell.angle_gamma   90.00
#
_symmetry.space_group_name_H-M   'P 1'
#
loop_
_entity.id
_entity.type
_entity.pdbx_description
1 polymer ?
#
loop_
_entity_poly.entity_id
_entity_poly.type
_entity_poly.pdbx_seq_one_letter_code
_entity_poly.pdbx_strand_id
1 'polypeptide(L)'
;MVSAEKFFASLSASFGAVKDYEAAITITQGKTTSHGKISYKSPFYLRIDFDDPKGQVVVFDGETLTFFSPQYEVVLEQKYKKKGAAQIESLASSQGLSILQRNYSVAYLTGPAPVPLDDGSREMVVKLKLTAHGTTGFNQLIISVKDQLIRRIEGTEVNGEQITMDIANIRINQGVPDERFTYDPPPYANVISDWLFDTVE
;
A
#
# COMPACT_ATOMS: atom_id res chain seq x y z
N MET A 1 -1.82 24.32 17.54
CA MET A 1 -2.26 23.56 16.35
C MET A 1 -1.14 22.61 15.97
N VAL A 2 -1.41 21.32 15.74
CA VAL A 2 -0.40 20.35 15.34
C VAL A 2 -0.07 20.55 13.86
N SER A 3 1.22 20.63 13.50
CA SER A 3 1.60 20.74 12.08
C SER A 3 1.34 19.44 11.33
N ALA A 4 1.23 19.49 9.99
CA ALA A 4 0.98 18.32 9.16
C ALA A 4 2.11 17.28 9.29
N GLU A 5 3.37 17.73 9.40
CA GLU A 5 4.52 16.84 9.60
C GLU A 5 4.44 16.11 10.94
N LYS A 6 4.06 16.81 12.01
CA LYS A 6 3.87 16.19 13.34
C LYS A 6 2.71 15.20 13.34
N PHE A 7 1.61 15.54 12.64
CA PHE A 7 0.49 14.63 12.49
C PHE A 7 0.89 13.38 11.71
N PHE A 8 1.63 13.53 10.61
CA PHE A 8 2.15 12.41 9.82
C PHE A 8 3.14 11.55 10.61
N ALA A 9 4.02 12.17 11.40
CA ALA A 9 4.93 11.43 12.28
C ALA A 9 4.18 10.62 13.35
N SER A 10 3.09 11.17 13.90
CA SER A 10 2.20 10.45 14.84
C SER A 10 1.51 9.27 14.17
N LEU A 11 1.04 9.44 12.92
CA LEU A 11 0.47 8.36 12.11
C LEU A 11 1.50 7.24 11.89
N SER A 12 2.73 7.59 11.50
CA SER A 12 3.82 6.63 11.31
C SER A 12 4.14 5.86 12.59
N ALA A 13 4.18 6.53 13.74
CA ALA A 13 4.39 5.90 15.03
C ALA A 13 3.24 4.94 15.42
N SER A 14 1.99 5.33 15.14
CA SER A 14 0.82 4.47 15.37
C SER A 14 0.88 3.20 14.53
N PHE A 15 1.27 3.30 13.26
CA PHE A 15 1.50 2.13 12.41
C PHE A 15 2.64 1.24 12.91
N GLY A 16 3.67 1.81 13.55
CA GLY A 16 4.75 1.03 14.17
C GLY A 16 4.30 0.11 15.29
N ALA A 17 3.18 0.40 15.94
CA ALA A 17 2.56 -0.43 16.96
C ALA A 17 1.67 -1.56 16.37
N VAL A 18 1.34 -1.49 15.08
CA VAL A 18 0.53 -2.51 14.41
C VAL A 18 1.41 -3.72 14.10
N LYS A 19 1.09 -4.87 14.71
CA LYS A 19 1.79 -6.14 14.46
C LYS A 19 1.28 -6.83 13.21
N ASP A 20 -0.01 -6.78 12.99
CA ASP A 20 -0.69 -7.32 11.81
C ASP A 20 -2.01 -6.58 11.56
N TYR A 21 -2.49 -6.61 10.34
CA TYR A 21 -3.85 -6.20 10.01
C TYR A 21 -4.40 -6.96 8.81
N GLU A 22 -5.72 -7.00 8.73
CA GLU A 22 -6.48 -7.40 7.55
C GLU A 22 -7.51 -6.32 7.22
N ALA A 23 -7.74 -6.07 5.95
CA ALA A 23 -8.71 -5.09 5.47
C ALA A 23 -9.28 -5.47 4.11
N ALA A 24 -10.41 -4.88 3.76
CA ALA A 24 -10.87 -4.84 2.38
C ALA A 24 -10.08 -3.77 1.62
N ILE A 25 -9.65 -4.08 0.40
CA ILE A 25 -8.92 -3.16 -0.48
C ILE A 25 -9.66 -3.00 -1.79
N THR A 26 -9.75 -1.76 -2.26
CA THR A 26 -10.24 -1.42 -3.60
C THR A 26 -9.19 -0.55 -4.26
N ILE A 27 -8.72 -0.96 -5.45
CA ILE A 27 -7.72 -0.22 -6.23
C ILE A 27 -8.39 0.23 -7.52
N THR A 28 -8.39 1.53 -7.77
CA THR A 28 -8.92 2.12 -9.01
C THR A 28 -7.80 2.81 -9.75
N GLN A 29 -7.59 2.44 -11.01
CA GLN A 29 -6.65 3.05 -11.93
C GLN A 29 -7.34 3.31 -13.26
N GLY A 30 -7.50 4.58 -13.60
CA GLY A 30 -8.27 4.98 -14.78
C GLY A 30 -9.71 4.47 -14.71
N LYS A 31 -10.08 3.57 -15.63
CA LYS A 31 -11.43 2.95 -15.69
C LYS A 31 -11.48 1.56 -15.04
N THR A 32 -10.36 1.03 -14.58
CA THR A 32 -10.26 -0.30 -14.00
C THR A 32 -10.36 -0.21 -12.49
N THR A 33 -11.21 -1.03 -11.90
CA THR A 33 -11.35 -1.17 -10.46
C THR A 33 -11.14 -2.63 -10.07
N SER A 34 -10.30 -2.87 -9.09
CA SER A 34 -10.01 -4.19 -8.53
C SER A 34 -10.39 -4.22 -7.06
N HIS A 35 -10.96 -5.31 -6.61
CA HIS A 35 -11.39 -5.52 -5.23
C HIS A 35 -10.71 -6.75 -4.64
N GLY A 36 -10.41 -6.70 -3.36
CA GLY A 36 -9.81 -7.83 -2.68
C GLY A 36 -9.65 -7.65 -1.18
N LYS A 37 -8.86 -8.52 -0.61
CA LYS A 37 -8.48 -8.52 0.80
C LYS A 37 -6.98 -8.35 0.92
N ILE A 38 -6.55 -7.36 1.69
CA ILE A 38 -5.15 -7.17 2.08
C ILE A 38 -4.92 -7.79 3.46
N SER A 39 -3.80 -8.48 3.62
CA SER A 39 -3.25 -8.94 4.88
C SER A 39 -1.82 -8.45 5.01
N TYR A 40 -1.48 -7.91 6.17
CA TYR A 40 -0.14 -7.43 6.51
C TYR A 40 0.30 -8.01 7.84
N LYS A 41 1.59 -8.28 7.95
CA LYS A 41 2.24 -8.63 9.22
C LYS A 41 3.63 -8.01 9.27
N SER A 42 3.89 -7.32 10.38
CA SER A 42 5.20 -6.73 10.65
C SER A 42 6.31 -7.81 10.67
N PRO A 43 7.52 -7.52 10.18
CA PRO A 43 7.91 -6.21 9.69
C PRO A 43 7.58 -5.94 8.21
N PHE A 44 7.33 -6.94 7.34
CA PHE A 44 7.24 -6.72 5.89
C PHE A 44 6.37 -7.73 5.12
N TYR A 45 5.66 -8.62 5.78
CA TYR A 45 4.80 -9.58 5.09
C TYR A 45 3.55 -8.91 4.56
N LEU A 46 3.25 -9.11 3.30
CA LEU A 46 2.07 -8.56 2.64
C LEU A 46 1.44 -9.61 1.74
N ARG A 47 0.11 -9.67 1.74
CA ARG A 47 -0.66 -10.45 0.77
C ARG A 47 -1.92 -9.73 0.38
N ILE A 48 -2.22 -9.71 -0.91
CA ILE A 48 -3.49 -9.25 -1.46
C ILE A 48 -4.08 -10.39 -2.28
N ASP A 49 -5.27 -10.84 -1.89
CA ASP A 49 -6.09 -11.75 -2.70
C ASP A 49 -7.20 -10.93 -3.35
N PHE A 50 -7.28 -10.97 -4.65
CA PHE A 50 -8.30 -10.25 -5.41
C PHE A 50 -9.52 -11.13 -5.66
N ASP A 51 -10.70 -10.56 -5.43
CA ASP A 51 -11.99 -11.12 -5.82
C ASP A 51 -12.32 -10.73 -7.25
N ASP A 52 -11.87 -9.55 -7.66
CA ASP A 52 -11.93 -9.02 -9.01
C ASP A 52 -10.62 -8.27 -9.34
N PRO A 53 -9.81 -8.77 -10.27
CA PRO A 53 -9.91 -10.04 -11.02
C PRO A 53 -9.81 -11.26 -10.10
N LYS A 54 -10.73 -12.22 -10.29
CA LYS A 54 -10.82 -13.41 -9.43
C LYS A 54 -9.56 -14.27 -9.49
N GLY A 55 -9.00 -14.56 -8.32
CA GLY A 55 -7.85 -15.46 -8.18
C GLY A 55 -6.50 -14.80 -8.45
N GLN A 56 -6.47 -13.50 -8.78
CA GLN A 56 -5.23 -12.73 -8.81
C GLN A 56 -4.68 -12.59 -7.39
N VAL A 57 -3.37 -12.77 -7.24
CA VAL A 57 -2.71 -12.72 -5.93
C VAL A 57 -1.42 -11.91 -6.01
N VAL A 58 -1.17 -11.10 -5.00
CA VAL A 58 0.12 -10.45 -4.75
C VAL A 58 0.61 -10.88 -3.38
N VAL A 59 1.84 -11.38 -3.29
CA VAL A 59 2.44 -11.79 -2.01
C VAL A 59 3.86 -11.25 -1.92
N PHE A 60 4.20 -10.69 -0.77
CA PHE A 60 5.56 -10.39 -0.39
C PHE A 60 5.88 -11.11 0.93
N ASP A 61 6.84 -12.01 0.88
CA ASP A 61 7.25 -12.86 2.01
C ASP A 61 8.47 -12.34 2.78
N GLY A 62 8.88 -11.09 2.48
CA GLY A 62 10.07 -10.45 3.03
C GLY A 62 11.31 -10.57 2.14
N GLU A 63 11.30 -11.44 1.13
CA GLU A 63 12.41 -11.66 0.20
C GLU A 63 11.95 -11.59 -1.26
N THR A 64 10.80 -12.18 -1.56
CA THR A 64 10.27 -12.29 -2.92
C THR A 64 8.90 -11.64 -3.01
N LEU A 65 8.74 -10.76 -3.99
CA LEU A 65 7.44 -10.31 -4.45
C LEU A 65 6.95 -11.25 -5.53
N THR A 66 5.80 -11.86 -5.30
CA THR A 66 5.13 -12.75 -6.26
C THR A 66 3.81 -12.13 -6.67
N PHE A 67 3.60 -12.01 -7.97
CA PHE A 67 2.33 -11.61 -8.57
C PHE A 67 1.84 -12.73 -9.47
N PHE A 68 0.65 -13.25 -9.21
CA PHE A 68 -0.02 -14.23 -10.07
C PHE A 68 -1.22 -13.61 -10.77
N SER A 69 -1.25 -13.73 -12.10
CA SER A 69 -2.39 -13.36 -12.93
C SER A 69 -3.00 -14.61 -13.56
N PRO A 70 -4.18 -15.05 -13.11
CA PRO A 70 -4.84 -16.21 -13.67
C PRO A 70 -5.30 -16.00 -15.11
N GLN A 71 -5.62 -14.77 -15.50
CA GLN A 71 -6.03 -14.43 -16.87
C GLN A 71 -4.95 -14.74 -17.91
N TYR A 72 -3.68 -14.55 -17.54
CA TYR A 72 -2.53 -14.78 -18.42
C TYR A 72 -1.78 -16.04 -18.08
N GLU A 73 -2.18 -16.76 -17.03
CA GLU A 73 -1.47 -17.94 -16.50
C GLU A 73 0.01 -17.66 -16.24
N VAL A 74 0.31 -16.45 -15.72
CA VAL A 74 1.67 -15.96 -15.49
C VAL A 74 1.89 -15.68 -14.02
N VAL A 75 3.06 -16.10 -13.53
CA VAL A 75 3.62 -15.71 -12.25
C VAL A 75 4.82 -14.81 -12.51
N LEU A 76 4.79 -13.61 -11.95
CA LEU A 76 5.92 -12.69 -11.94
C LEU A 76 6.57 -12.75 -10.55
N GLU A 77 7.84 -13.10 -10.50
CA GLU A 77 8.62 -13.12 -9.26
C GLU A 77 9.75 -12.11 -9.31
N GLN A 78 9.90 -11.36 -8.24
CA GLN A 78 11.01 -10.43 -8.07
C GLN A 78 11.64 -10.66 -6.71
N LYS A 79 12.91 -11.05 -6.71
CA LYS A 79 13.70 -11.14 -5.48
C LYS A 79 14.25 -9.77 -5.10
N TYR A 80 14.20 -9.49 -3.81
CA TYR A 80 14.78 -8.28 -3.22
C TYR A 80 15.89 -8.66 -2.26
N LYS A 81 17.07 -8.05 -2.42
CA LYS A 81 18.08 -8.10 -1.36
C LYS A 81 17.54 -7.29 -0.17
N LYS A 82 17.93 -7.66 1.06
CA LYS A 82 17.46 -7.03 2.32
C LYS A 82 17.43 -5.49 2.32
N LYS A 83 18.22 -4.83 1.47
CA LYS A 83 18.22 -3.36 1.29
C LYS A 83 17.12 -2.84 0.35
N GLY A 84 16.55 -3.69 -0.51
CA GLY A 84 15.53 -3.32 -1.48
C GLY A 84 14.10 -3.56 -1.00
N ALA A 85 13.90 -4.38 0.04
CA ALA A 85 12.60 -4.67 0.65
C ALA A 85 11.89 -3.39 1.13
N ALA A 86 12.64 -2.38 1.56
CA ALA A 86 12.13 -1.09 2.01
C ALA A 86 11.26 -0.33 0.98
N GLN A 87 11.36 -0.63 -0.32
CA GLN A 87 10.57 0.05 -1.35
C GLN A 87 9.14 -0.49 -1.46
N ILE A 88 8.93 -1.77 -1.16
CA ILE A 88 7.59 -2.41 -1.18
C ILE A 88 6.83 -2.13 0.12
N GLU A 89 7.56 -1.94 1.21
CA GLU A 89 7.00 -1.61 2.52
C GLU A 89 6.30 -0.24 2.56
N SER A 90 6.50 0.59 1.52
CA SER A 90 6.29 2.04 1.62
C SER A 90 4.87 2.50 1.96
N LEU A 91 3.84 1.70 1.74
CA LEU A 91 2.45 2.09 2.02
C LEU A 91 1.78 1.25 3.11
N ALA A 92 2.39 0.15 3.51
CA ALA A 92 1.79 -0.81 4.44
C ALA A 92 2.43 -0.82 5.83
N SER A 93 3.58 -0.17 6.02
CA SER A 93 4.36 -0.21 7.26
C SER A 93 4.77 1.18 7.76
N SER A 94 5.16 1.26 9.04
CA SER A 94 5.72 2.50 9.63
C SER A 94 7.04 2.91 8.97
N GLN A 95 7.84 1.97 8.51
CA GLN A 95 9.10 2.25 7.82
C GLN A 95 8.82 2.90 6.47
N GLY A 96 7.80 2.44 5.76
CA GLY A 96 7.36 3.04 4.53
C GLY A 96 6.82 4.45 4.68
N LEU A 97 6.03 4.71 5.71
CA LEU A 97 5.59 6.06 6.03
C LEU A 97 6.77 6.98 6.34
N SER A 98 7.82 6.47 7.00
CA SER A 98 9.06 7.22 7.26
C SER A 98 9.85 7.52 5.97
N ILE A 99 9.83 6.62 4.99
CA ILE A 99 10.42 6.85 3.66
C ILE A 99 9.63 7.91 2.90
N LEU A 100 8.30 7.89 2.96
CA LEU A 100 7.47 8.94 2.38
C LEU A 100 7.80 10.31 3.00
N GLN A 101 7.96 10.38 4.31
CA GLN A 101 8.31 11.63 4.99
C GLN A 101 9.67 12.21 4.54
N ARG A 102 10.62 11.38 4.13
CA ARG A 102 11.91 11.84 3.61
C ARG A 102 11.85 12.32 2.17
N ASN A 103 10.97 11.72 1.37
CA ASN A 103 10.91 11.95 -0.07
C ASN A 103 9.81 12.94 -0.49
N TYR A 104 8.94 13.34 0.46
CA TYR A 104 7.81 14.21 0.22
C TYR A 104 7.73 15.33 1.25
N SER A 105 7.32 16.50 0.81
CA SER A 105 6.85 17.56 1.70
C SER A 105 5.42 17.26 2.12
N VAL A 106 5.10 17.38 3.41
CA VAL A 106 3.79 17.05 3.97
C VAL A 106 3.05 18.33 4.36
N ALA A 107 1.81 18.48 3.90
CA ALA A 107 0.90 19.56 4.27
C ALA A 107 -0.51 19.00 4.52
N TYR A 108 -1.34 19.73 5.26
CA TYR A 108 -2.78 19.46 5.25
C TYR A 108 -3.37 19.88 3.90
N LEU A 109 -4.27 19.08 3.33
CA LEU A 109 -4.94 19.43 2.08
C LEU A 109 -5.93 20.58 2.29
N THR A 110 -6.74 20.52 3.35
CA THR A 110 -7.78 21.53 3.66
C THR A 110 -7.65 22.11 5.08
N GLY A 111 -6.74 21.57 5.89
CA GLY A 111 -6.54 21.95 7.29
C GLY A 111 -6.55 20.74 8.22
N PRO A 112 -6.32 20.94 9.53
CA PRO A 112 -6.24 19.85 10.51
C PRO A 112 -7.61 19.31 10.94
N ALA A 113 -8.71 20.01 10.63
CA ALA A 113 -10.05 19.57 10.96
C ALA A 113 -10.50 18.45 10.02
N PRO A 114 -11.21 17.41 10.54
CA PRO A 114 -11.77 16.37 9.70
C PRO A 114 -12.76 16.92 8.67
N VAL A 115 -12.70 16.39 7.45
CA VAL A 115 -13.59 16.71 6.34
C VAL A 115 -14.21 15.43 5.78
N PRO A 116 -15.33 15.47 5.05
CA PRO A 116 -15.88 14.29 4.41
C PRO A 116 -14.85 13.60 3.48
N LEU A 117 -14.84 12.28 3.47
CA LEU A 117 -13.98 11.48 2.57
C LEU A 117 -14.30 11.82 1.11
N ASP A 118 -15.58 11.83 0.76
CA ASP A 118 -16.12 12.24 -0.54
C ASP A 118 -17.26 13.24 -0.34
N ASP A 119 -17.63 13.95 -1.38
CA ASP A 119 -18.76 14.89 -1.34
C ASP A 119 -20.05 14.15 -0.92
N GLY A 120 -20.65 14.64 0.14
CA GLY A 120 -21.86 14.04 0.73
C GLY A 120 -21.61 12.81 1.61
N SER A 121 -20.37 12.37 1.77
CA SER A 121 -20.03 11.27 2.68
C SER A 121 -20.20 11.68 4.16
N ARG A 122 -20.70 10.74 4.96
CA ARG A 122 -20.70 10.89 6.43
C ARG A 122 -19.37 10.46 7.07
N GLU A 123 -18.51 9.82 6.30
CA GLU A 123 -17.20 9.39 6.76
C GLU A 123 -16.23 10.58 6.79
N MET A 124 -15.80 10.94 7.99
CA MET A 124 -14.92 12.09 8.22
C MET A 124 -13.46 11.62 8.33
N VAL A 125 -12.56 12.34 7.63
CA VAL A 125 -11.13 12.03 7.56
C VAL A 125 -10.30 13.31 7.64
N VAL A 126 -9.07 13.20 8.10
CA VAL A 126 -8.06 14.26 7.92
C VAL A 126 -7.30 13.96 6.63
N LYS A 127 -7.23 14.93 5.72
CA LYS A 127 -6.53 14.76 4.44
C LYS A 127 -5.16 15.44 4.46
N LEU A 128 -4.14 14.66 4.17
CA LEU A 128 -2.76 15.12 4.00
C LEU A 128 -2.41 15.13 2.51
N LYS A 129 -1.72 16.17 2.08
CA LYS A 129 -1.12 16.28 0.75
C LYS A 129 0.38 16.11 0.88
N LEU A 130 0.93 15.15 0.17
CA LEU A 130 2.36 14.89 0.05
C LEU A 130 2.80 15.28 -1.35
N THR A 131 3.82 16.13 -1.45
CA THR A 131 4.39 16.57 -2.73
C THR A 131 5.82 16.06 -2.83
N ALA A 132 6.13 15.34 -3.91
CA ALA A 132 7.44 14.73 -4.11
C ALA A 132 8.56 15.77 -4.27
N HIS A 133 9.74 15.45 -3.75
CA HIS A 133 10.96 16.23 -3.98
C HIS A 133 11.65 15.87 -5.30
N GLY A 134 11.30 14.70 -5.89
CA GLY A 134 11.87 14.18 -7.13
C GLY A 134 10.87 14.14 -8.28
N THR A 135 11.31 13.59 -9.41
CA THR A 135 10.54 13.52 -10.67
C THR A 135 10.19 12.09 -11.08
N THR A 136 10.37 11.11 -10.18
CA THR A 136 10.08 9.69 -10.46
C THR A 136 8.94 9.19 -9.57
N GLY A 137 8.11 8.32 -10.10
CA GLY A 137 6.98 7.73 -9.40
C GLY A 137 5.80 8.71 -9.26
N PHE A 138 5.24 8.81 -8.06
CA PHE A 138 4.14 9.73 -7.78
C PHE A 138 4.67 11.14 -7.49
N ASN A 139 4.20 12.13 -8.24
CA ASN A 139 4.50 13.53 -7.96
C ASN A 139 3.69 14.06 -6.78
N GLN A 140 2.52 13.50 -6.53
CA GLN A 140 1.64 13.86 -5.42
C GLN A 140 0.93 12.63 -4.85
N LEU A 141 0.79 12.60 -3.53
CA LEU A 141 -0.10 11.68 -2.83
C LEU A 141 -1.08 12.48 -1.96
N ILE A 142 -2.33 12.03 -1.89
CA ILE A 142 -3.29 12.48 -0.90
C ILE A 142 -3.58 11.28 0.00
N ILE A 143 -3.34 11.43 1.30
CA ILE A 143 -3.58 10.39 2.30
C ILE A 143 -4.73 10.83 3.18
N SER A 144 -5.83 10.10 3.14
CA SER A 144 -6.98 10.27 4.01
C SER A 144 -6.83 9.39 5.24
N VAL A 145 -6.84 10.01 6.42
CA VAL A 145 -6.61 9.35 7.71
C VAL A 145 -7.88 9.39 8.55
N LYS A 146 -8.24 8.22 9.10
CA LYS A 146 -9.34 8.05 10.04
C LYS A 146 -8.87 7.21 11.21
N ASP A 147 -9.12 7.67 12.43
CA ASP A 147 -8.78 6.94 13.67
C ASP A 147 -7.31 6.47 13.71
N GLN A 148 -6.37 7.33 13.28
CA GLN A 148 -4.93 7.05 13.16
C GLN A 148 -4.58 5.90 12.18
N LEU A 149 -5.49 5.57 11.27
CA LEU A 149 -5.28 4.56 10.22
C LEU A 149 -5.48 5.21 8.84
N ILE A 150 -4.75 4.69 7.86
CA ILE A 150 -4.93 5.11 6.48
C ILE A 150 -6.23 4.52 5.95
N ARG A 151 -7.11 5.39 5.48
CA ARG A 151 -8.41 5.05 4.90
C ARG A 151 -8.37 5.04 3.37
N ARG A 152 -7.65 6.01 2.78
CA ARG A 152 -7.47 6.12 1.33
C ARG A 152 -6.11 6.73 1.00
N ILE A 153 -5.54 6.26 -0.09
CA ILE A 153 -4.38 6.87 -0.73
C ILE A 153 -4.76 7.16 -2.18
N GLU A 154 -4.58 8.42 -2.60
CA GLU A 154 -4.75 8.85 -3.97
C GLU A 154 -3.39 9.29 -4.49
N GLY A 155 -2.87 8.61 -5.51
CA GLY A 155 -1.59 8.91 -6.13
C GLY A 155 -1.79 9.54 -7.51
N THR A 156 -1.01 10.57 -7.81
CA THR A 156 -0.90 11.13 -9.15
C THR A 156 0.52 10.91 -9.64
N GLU A 157 0.67 10.16 -10.71
CA GLU A 157 1.96 9.90 -11.35
C GLU A 157 2.45 11.10 -12.15
N VAL A 158 3.74 11.10 -12.51
CA VAL A 158 4.35 12.16 -13.33
C VAL A 158 3.67 12.30 -14.70
N ASN A 159 3.17 11.20 -15.28
CA ASN A 159 2.41 11.19 -16.54
C ASN A 159 0.97 11.69 -16.41
N GLY A 160 0.52 12.00 -15.16
CA GLY A 160 -0.83 12.46 -14.87
C GLY A 160 -1.83 11.33 -14.58
N GLU A 161 -1.44 10.07 -14.64
CA GLU A 161 -2.30 8.95 -14.25
C GLU A 161 -2.60 8.98 -12.76
N GLN A 162 -3.82 8.60 -12.42
CA GLN A 162 -4.28 8.56 -11.04
C GLN A 162 -4.58 7.13 -10.61
N ILE A 163 -4.11 6.81 -9.39
CA ILE A 163 -4.41 5.55 -8.72
C ILE A 163 -5.04 5.90 -7.38
N THR A 164 -6.18 5.28 -7.09
CA THR A 164 -6.84 5.39 -5.79
C THR A 164 -6.85 4.02 -5.12
N MET A 165 -6.41 3.97 -3.89
CA MET A 165 -6.44 2.78 -3.04
C MET A 165 -7.29 3.08 -1.82
N ASP A 166 -8.44 2.42 -1.72
CA ASP A 166 -9.32 2.45 -0.56
C ASP A 166 -9.06 1.26 0.35
N ILE A 167 -8.88 1.53 1.63
CA ILE A 167 -8.69 0.52 2.68
C ILE A 167 -9.85 0.65 3.66
N ALA A 168 -10.69 -0.38 3.74
CA ALA A 168 -11.89 -0.37 4.57
C ALA A 168 -11.94 -1.58 5.49
N ASN A 169 -12.74 -1.48 6.55
CA ASN A 169 -12.97 -2.57 7.51
C ASN A 169 -11.66 -3.14 8.10
N ILE A 170 -10.71 -2.27 8.38
CA ILE A 170 -9.41 -2.67 8.91
C ILE A 170 -9.55 -3.25 10.32
N ARG A 171 -8.94 -4.41 10.52
CA ARG A 171 -8.83 -5.11 11.80
C ARG A 171 -7.35 -5.30 12.13
N ILE A 172 -6.89 -4.66 13.18
CA ILE A 172 -5.50 -4.67 13.60
C ILE A 172 -5.26 -5.67 14.73
N ASN A 173 -4.05 -6.24 14.79
CA ASN A 173 -3.53 -7.08 15.87
C ASN A 173 -4.45 -8.27 16.20
N GLN A 174 -4.94 -8.97 15.17
CA GLN A 174 -5.78 -10.15 15.31
C GLN A 174 -4.98 -11.47 15.30
N GLY A 175 -3.67 -11.41 15.13
CA GLY A 175 -2.80 -12.58 15.09
C GLY A 175 -2.85 -13.30 13.74
N VAL A 176 -2.61 -12.57 12.64
CA VAL A 176 -2.53 -13.19 11.31
C VAL A 176 -1.42 -14.23 11.28
N PRO A 177 -1.70 -15.50 10.93
CA PRO A 177 -0.69 -16.57 10.93
C PRO A 177 0.33 -16.38 9.81
N ASP A 178 1.55 -16.90 10.01
CA ASP A 178 2.66 -16.76 9.03
C ASP A 178 2.35 -17.50 7.72
N GLU A 179 1.62 -18.60 7.80
CA GLU A 179 1.19 -19.41 6.65
C GLU A 179 0.34 -18.60 5.66
N ARG A 180 -0.28 -17.51 6.14
CA ARG A 180 -1.05 -16.59 5.30
C ARG A 180 -0.19 -15.98 4.19
N PHE A 181 1.12 -15.84 4.42
CA PHE A 181 2.07 -15.20 3.50
C PHE A 181 2.89 -16.20 2.68
N THR A 182 2.62 -17.49 2.84
CA THR A 182 3.15 -18.54 1.95
C THR A 182 2.23 -18.66 0.74
N TYR A 183 2.81 -18.73 -0.45
CA TYR A 183 2.06 -18.87 -1.69
C TYR A 183 2.78 -19.83 -2.64
N ASP A 184 2.08 -20.90 -3.04
CA ASP A 184 2.51 -21.82 -4.06
C ASP A 184 1.70 -21.56 -5.33
N PRO A 185 2.33 -21.02 -6.39
CA PRO A 185 1.65 -20.75 -7.65
C PRO A 185 1.17 -22.05 -8.31
N PRO A 186 0.07 -21.98 -9.11
CA PRO A 186 -0.38 -23.14 -9.84
C PRO A 186 0.70 -23.71 -10.76
N PRO A 187 0.86 -25.06 -10.84
CA PRO A 187 1.95 -25.68 -11.61
C PRO A 187 1.85 -25.47 -13.11
N TYR A 188 0.71 -25.03 -13.62
CA TYR A 188 0.50 -24.70 -15.03
C TYR A 188 0.93 -23.27 -15.38
N ALA A 189 1.18 -22.41 -14.39
CA ALA A 189 1.52 -21.03 -14.65
C ALA A 189 2.98 -20.88 -15.13
N ASN A 190 3.18 -19.98 -16.09
CA ASN A 190 4.52 -19.63 -16.56
C ASN A 190 5.18 -18.67 -15.57
N VAL A 191 6.33 -19.03 -15.04
CA VAL A 191 7.08 -18.20 -14.09
C VAL A 191 8.08 -17.34 -14.83
N ILE A 192 8.02 -16.02 -14.60
CA ILE A 192 8.99 -15.02 -15.09
C ILE A 192 9.66 -14.43 -13.86
N SER A 193 10.95 -14.71 -13.68
CA SER A 193 11.74 -14.19 -12.57
C SER A 193 12.47 -12.92 -12.95
N ASP A 194 12.76 -12.07 -11.94
CA ASP A 194 13.53 -10.83 -12.06
C ASP A 194 12.99 -9.86 -13.15
N TRP A 195 11.66 -9.73 -13.18
CA TRP A 195 10.94 -8.99 -14.23
C TRP A 195 11.04 -7.46 -14.10
N LEU A 196 11.34 -6.94 -12.92
CA LEU A 196 11.52 -5.49 -12.69
C LEU A 196 12.97 -5.04 -12.86
N PHE A 197 13.91 -5.85 -12.40
CA PHE A 197 15.35 -5.61 -12.48
C PHE A 197 16.12 -6.91 -12.23
N ASP A 198 17.32 -7.00 -12.80
CA ASP A 198 18.21 -8.13 -12.56
C ASP A 198 18.70 -8.12 -11.10
N THR A 199 18.53 -9.23 -10.40
CA THR A 199 19.12 -9.43 -9.08
C THR A 199 20.60 -9.72 -9.27
N VAL A 200 21.41 -8.68 -9.46
CA VAL A 200 22.87 -8.85 -9.56
C VAL A 200 23.40 -9.30 -8.20
N GLU A 201 24.13 -10.44 -8.20
CA GLU A 201 24.82 -11.00 -7.03
C GLU A 201 25.81 -10.04 -6.37
#